data_e7d3541e78c2411c5fb22e4b7356c379
#
_entry.id   e7d3541e78c2411c5fb22e4b7356c379
#
_cell.length_a   1.000
_cell.length_b   1.000
_cell.length_c   1.000
_cell.angle_alpha   90.00
_cell.angle_beta   90.00
_cell.angle_gamma   90.00
#
_symmetry.space_group_name_H-M   'P 1'
#
loop_
_entity.id
_entity.type
_entity.pdbx_description
1 polymer ?
#
loop_
_entity_poly.entity_id
_entity_poly.type
_entity_poly.pdbx_seq_one_letter_code
_entity_poly.pdbx_strand_id
1 'polypeptide(L)' 'MNWQDRILSDPQVLRGKPCIKGTRIPAALVLGYLAAGRETDAILKEFPDLRATDVAACLDYARELADFEAVTA' A
#
# COMPACT_ATOMS: atom_id res chain seq x y z
N MET A 1 -11.54 -7.47 2.68
CA MET A 1 -10.12 -7.39 2.32
C MET A 1 -9.30 -7.19 3.58
N ASN A 2 -8.28 -7.96 3.76
CA ASN A 2 -7.36 -7.84 4.89
C ASN A 2 -5.98 -7.45 4.34
N TRP A 3 -5.58 -6.21 4.52
CA TRP A 3 -4.32 -5.72 3.97
C TRP A 3 -3.10 -6.47 4.52
N GLN A 4 -3.20 -7.03 5.75
CA GLN A 4 -2.09 -7.76 6.35
C GLN A 4 -1.67 -8.98 5.53
N ASP A 5 -2.55 -9.49 4.70
CA ASP A 5 -2.22 -10.60 3.82
C ASP A 5 -1.30 -10.20 2.68
N ARG A 6 -1.23 -8.91 2.35
CA ARG A 6 -0.51 -8.42 1.19
C ARG A 6 0.56 -7.38 1.48
N ILE A 7 0.58 -6.81 2.68
CA ILE A 7 1.52 -5.74 3.05
C ILE A 7 2.31 -6.18 4.27
N LEU A 8 3.61 -6.02 4.20
CA LEU A 8 4.53 -6.47 5.24
C LEU A 8 5.57 -5.38 5.53
N SER A 9 5.84 -5.17 6.81
CA SER A 9 6.95 -4.33 7.24
C SER A 9 8.07 -5.25 7.71
N ASP A 10 9.18 -5.24 6.98
CA ASP A 10 10.36 -6.04 7.29
C ASP A 10 11.52 -5.09 7.50
N PRO A 11 12.17 -5.08 8.69
CA PRO A 11 13.30 -4.18 8.94
C PRO A 11 14.42 -4.30 7.92
N GLN A 12 14.54 -5.45 7.26
CA GLN A 12 15.56 -5.70 6.25
C GLN A 12 15.18 -5.13 4.87
N VAL A 13 13.95 -4.68 4.70
CA VAL A 13 13.46 -4.15 3.43
C VAL A 13 13.05 -2.70 3.64
N LEU A 14 13.78 -1.79 3.00
CA LEU A 14 13.50 -0.35 3.06
C LEU A 14 13.29 0.16 4.49
N ARG A 15 14.09 -0.36 5.43
CA ARG A 15 14.06 0.04 6.85
C ARG A 15 12.69 -0.15 7.51
N GLY A 16 11.98 -1.17 7.11
CA GLY A 16 10.69 -1.49 7.70
C GLY A 16 9.51 -0.73 7.11
N LYS A 17 9.69 0.00 6.01
CA LYS A 17 8.55 0.60 5.31
C LYS A 17 7.57 -0.47 4.88
N PRO A 18 6.26 -0.26 5.08
CA PRO A 18 5.27 -1.22 4.59
C PRO A 18 5.38 -1.38 3.08
N CYS A 19 5.62 -2.60 2.64
CA CYS A 19 5.77 -2.94 1.23
C CYS A 19 4.82 -4.06 0.85
N ILE A 20 4.49 -4.13 -0.44
CA ILE A 20 3.75 -5.27 -0.97
C ILE A 20 4.62 -6.51 -0.79
N LYS A 21 4.06 -7.58 -0.23
CA LYS A 21 4.77 -8.84 -0.01
C LYS A 21 5.44 -9.33 -1.28
N GLY A 22 6.67 -9.79 -1.13
CA GLY A 22 7.44 -10.31 -2.26
C GLY A 22 8.03 -9.24 -3.16
N THR A 23 7.89 -7.98 -2.80
CA THR A 23 8.43 -6.86 -3.58
C THR A 23 9.14 -5.87 -2.68
N ARG A 24 9.81 -4.89 -3.30
CA ARG A 24 10.34 -3.72 -2.60
C ARG A 24 9.52 -2.48 -2.96
N ILE A 25 8.25 -2.68 -3.29
CA ILE A 25 7.34 -1.60 -3.68
C ILE A 25 6.60 -1.14 -2.43
N PRO A 26 6.88 0.07 -1.93
CA PRO A 26 6.20 0.57 -0.73
C PRO A 26 4.72 0.83 -1.00
N ALA A 27 3.88 0.53 -0.02
CA ALA A 27 2.46 0.91 -0.10
C ALA A 27 2.30 2.42 -0.31
N ALA A 28 3.16 3.22 0.31
CA ALA A 28 3.13 4.67 0.14
C ALA A 28 3.31 5.11 -1.31
N LEU A 29 4.13 4.39 -2.08
CA LEU A 29 4.34 4.71 -3.49
C LEU A 29 3.06 4.47 -4.29
N VAL A 30 2.41 3.33 -4.06
CA VAL A 30 1.13 3.02 -4.72
C VAL A 30 0.07 4.05 -4.34
N LEU A 31 -0.01 4.38 -3.06
CA LEU A 31 -0.96 5.39 -2.59
C LEU A 31 -0.67 6.76 -3.21
N GLY A 32 0.61 7.09 -3.42
CA GLY A 32 0.99 8.33 -4.08
C GLY A 32 0.49 8.40 -5.51
N TYR A 33 0.56 7.31 -6.27
CA TYR A 33 0.00 7.27 -7.62
C TYR A 33 -1.51 7.47 -7.62
N LEU A 34 -2.20 6.81 -6.68
CA LEU A 34 -3.65 6.97 -6.54
C LEU A 34 -4.01 8.41 -6.17
N ALA A 35 -3.24 9.01 -5.27
CA ALA A 35 -3.44 10.40 -4.87
C ALA A 35 -3.24 11.38 -6.04
N ALA A 36 -2.38 11.00 -6.99
CA ALA A 36 -2.16 11.79 -8.20
C ALA A 36 -3.21 11.56 -9.29
N GLY A 37 -4.23 10.76 -8.99
CA GLY A 37 -5.33 10.50 -9.92
C GLY A 37 -5.09 9.34 -10.88
N ARG A 38 -4.02 8.54 -10.66
CA ARG A 38 -3.78 7.37 -11.50
C ARG A 38 -4.78 6.27 -11.16
N GLU A 39 -5.28 5.61 -12.18
CA GLU A 39 -6.17 4.47 -12.01
C GLU A 39 -5.38 3.18 -11.77
N THR A 40 -6.06 2.18 -11.22
CA THR A 40 -5.45 0.89 -10.93
C THR A 40 -4.76 0.29 -12.16
N ASP A 41 -5.41 0.32 -13.31
CA ASP A 41 -4.83 -0.25 -14.53
C ASP A 41 -3.50 0.42 -14.90
N ALA A 42 -3.41 1.73 -14.73
CA ALA A 42 -2.16 2.46 -15.02
C ALA A 42 -1.06 2.05 -14.04
N ILE A 43 -1.41 1.85 -12.77
CA ILE A 43 -0.47 1.41 -11.74
C ILE A 43 0.05 0.01 -12.07
N LEU A 44 -0.83 -0.89 -12.49
CA LEU A 44 -0.44 -2.27 -12.83
C LEU A 44 0.45 -2.32 -14.06
N LYS A 45 0.30 -1.38 -15.00
CA LYS A 45 1.21 -1.26 -16.14
C LYS A 45 2.60 -0.82 -15.71
N GLU A 46 2.66 0.11 -14.75
CA GLU A 46 3.92 0.61 -14.20
C GLU A 46 4.63 -0.47 -13.39
N PHE A 47 3.88 -1.26 -12.64
CA PHE A 47 4.39 -2.29 -11.74
C PHE A 47 3.79 -3.64 -12.08
N PRO A 48 4.32 -4.34 -13.09
CA PRO A 48 3.73 -5.60 -13.54
C PRO A 48 3.69 -6.71 -12.50
N ASP A 49 4.51 -6.61 -11.45
CA ASP A 49 4.51 -7.57 -10.36
C ASP A 49 3.32 -7.42 -9.41
N LEU A 50 2.60 -6.31 -9.53
CA LEU A 50 1.45 -6.05 -8.68
C LEU A 50 0.17 -6.58 -9.32
N ARG A 51 -0.78 -6.86 -8.44
CA ARG A 51 -2.14 -7.26 -8.82
C ARG A 51 -3.13 -6.21 -8.32
N ALA A 52 -4.35 -6.24 -8.85
CA ALA A 52 -5.40 -5.35 -8.38
C ALA A 52 -5.64 -5.50 -6.88
N THR A 53 -5.50 -6.74 -6.35
CA THR A 53 -5.64 -6.99 -4.91
C THR A 53 -4.55 -6.29 -4.10
N ASP A 54 -3.38 -6.07 -4.66
CA ASP A 54 -2.31 -5.34 -3.96
C ASP A 54 -2.66 -3.86 -3.84
N VAL A 55 -3.24 -3.28 -4.89
CA VAL A 55 -3.71 -1.89 -4.85
C VAL A 55 -4.84 -1.75 -3.83
N ALA A 56 -5.78 -2.70 -3.84
CA ALA A 56 -6.87 -2.71 -2.87
C ALA A 56 -6.33 -2.82 -1.44
N ALA A 57 -5.29 -3.63 -1.23
CA ALA A 57 -4.67 -3.76 0.08
C ALA A 57 -4.05 -2.44 0.55
N CYS A 58 -3.42 -1.69 -0.36
CA CYS A 58 -2.88 -0.38 -0.01
C CYS A 58 -3.98 0.58 0.43
N LEU A 59 -5.12 0.56 -0.27
CA LEU A 59 -6.27 1.39 0.11
C LEU A 59 -6.84 0.97 1.46
N ASP A 60 -6.94 -0.33 1.71
CA ASP A 60 -7.42 -0.84 3.00
C ASP A 60 -6.49 -0.45 4.13
N TYR A 61 -5.19 -0.53 3.89
CA TYR A 61 -4.18 -0.09 4.85
C TYR A 61 -4.35 1.40 5.17
N ALA A 62 -4.51 2.23 4.14
CA ALA A 62 -4.70 3.67 4.32
C ALA A 62 -6.02 3.95 5.06
N ARG A 63 -7.07 3.20 4.77
CA ARG A 63 -8.35 3.34 5.46
C ARG A 63 -8.19 3.08 6.94
N GLU A 64 -7.46 2.03 7.30
CA GLU A 64 -7.26 1.70 8.70
C GLU A 64 -6.46 2.78 9.43
N LEU A 65 -5.44 3.34 8.77
CA LEU A 65 -4.70 4.46 9.34
C LEU A 65 -5.57 5.70 9.50
N ALA A 66 -6.43 5.97 8.53
CA ALA A 66 -7.34 7.12 8.58
C ALA A 66 -8.42 6.95 9.65
N ASP A 67 -8.76 5.71 9.97
CA ASP A 67 -9.76 5.38 11.00
C ASP A 67 -9.17 5.48 12.41
N PHE A 68 -7.88 5.71 12.51
CA PHE A 68 -7.23 5.84 13.81
C PHE A 68 -7.70 7.13 14.49
N GLU A 69 -8.29 6.98 15.67
CA GLU A 69 -8.70 8.13 16.47
C GLU A 69 -7.53 8.60 17.30
N ALA A 70 -7.03 9.78 16.97
CA ALA A 70 -6.10 10.45 17.86
C ALA A 70 -6.89 10.97 19.05
N VAL A 71 -6.53 10.53 20.25
CA VAL A 71 -7.12 11.06 21.47
C VAL A 71 -6.51 12.43 21.70
N THR A 72 -7.07 13.42 21.07
CA THR A 72 -6.69 14.79 21.31
C THR A 72 -7.76 15.48 22.12
N ALA A 73 -7.27 16.26 23.01
CA ALA A 73 -8.19 17.11 23.78
C ALA A 73 -8.82 18.13 22.85
#